data_a6ab772bd8d39144853d9b2b25ae3bf7
#
_entry.id   a6ab772bd8d39144853d9b2b25ae3bf7
#
_cell.length_a   1.000
_cell.length_b   1.000
_cell.length_c   1.000
_cell.angle_alpha   90.00
_cell.angle_beta   90.00
_cell.angle_gamma   90.00
#
_symmetry.space_group_name_H-M   'P 1'
#
loop_
_entity.id
_entity.type
_entity.pdbx_description
1 polymer ?
#
loop_
_entity_poly.entity_id
_entity_poly.type
_entity_poly.pdbx_seq_one_letter_code
_entity_poly.pdbx_strand_id
1 'polypeptide(L)'
;MNTAFIESFDLNSCRAALSSFWTSISDIRQHDKGIAFSLPVLLADGWQVTLYAEEEIPGHITLRDRGRMSSWLYTRGVNIQSSVNRGIVERFMSEYGVTADATGFNKTLKLPLDPAEIQLFGCFLSAVSHLVNRVQKQAPARYVAYSTVINVANQLEMPHKPRVAYTTPHRTITVDLSLYGQNERTSLVQTFDQRDPHTATDSMELWSTRLTEIADSAPQLYATALIYNEDVCDISPEVLAVAKSRVDFVCPSHRSDEISDFFTRELAC
;
A
#
# COMPACT_ATOMS: atom_id res chain seq x y z
N MET A 1 -3.98 30.54 5.34
CA MET A 1 -4.08 30.18 3.92
C MET A 1 -4.65 31.38 3.18
N ASN A 2 -3.84 32.03 2.34
CA ASN A 2 -4.35 33.07 1.46
C ASN A 2 -4.99 32.38 0.26
N THR A 3 -6.29 32.21 0.29
CA THR A 3 -7.05 31.72 -0.87
C THR A 3 -7.09 32.86 -1.89
N ALA A 4 -6.38 32.73 -3.00
CA ALA A 4 -6.49 33.69 -4.11
C ALA A 4 -7.87 33.55 -4.72
N PHE A 5 -8.72 34.54 -4.54
CA PHE A 5 -10.05 34.59 -5.13
C PHE A 5 -9.96 35.08 -6.59
N ILE A 6 -10.86 34.61 -7.42
CA ILE A 6 -11.06 35.16 -8.78
C ILE A 6 -11.83 36.48 -8.58
N GLU A 7 -11.11 37.60 -8.59
CA GLU A 7 -11.70 38.91 -8.35
C GLU A 7 -12.42 39.47 -9.61
N SER A 8 -12.00 39.01 -10.80
CA SER A 8 -12.67 39.34 -12.05
C SER A 8 -12.66 38.13 -12.98
N PHE A 9 -13.73 37.93 -13.74
CA PHE A 9 -13.83 36.82 -14.70
C PHE A 9 -13.14 37.16 -16.00
N ASP A 10 -11.82 37.35 -15.94
CA ASP A 10 -10.94 37.52 -17.10
C ASP A 10 -9.82 36.48 -17.09
N LEU A 11 -9.16 36.29 -18.22
CA LEU A 11 -8.16 35.25 -18.43
C LEU A 11 -6.99 35.35 -17.45
N ASN A 12 -6.52 36.54 -17.13
CA ASN A 12 -5.33 36.77 -16.32
C ASN A 12 -5.64 36.50 -14.83
N SER A 13 -6.77 37.01 -14.34
CA SER A 13 -7.24 36.76 -12.95
C SER A 13 -7.51 35.29 -12.74
N CYS A 14 -8.19 34.61 -13.67
CA CYS A 14 -8.42 33.17 -13.57
C CYS A 14 -7.11 32.37 -13.58
N ARG A 15 -6.16 32.71 -14.47
CA ARG A 15 -4.86 32.04 -14.52
C ARG A 15 -4.06 32.23 -13.24
N ALA A 16 -4.02 33.46 -12.72
CA ALA A 16 -3.29 33.76 -11.48
C ALA A 16 -3.88 33.01 -10.27
N ALA A 17 -5.20 33.05 -10.12
CA ALA A 17 -5.90 32.36 -9.03
C ALA A 17 -5.72 30.83 -9.10
N LEU A 18 -5.86 30.22 -10.27
CA LEU A 18 -5.65 28.79 -10.44
C LEU A 18 -4.20 28.38 -10.19
N SER A 19 -3.22 29.12 -10.71
CA SER A 19 -1.81 28.86 -10.46
C SER A 19 -1.47 28.92 -8.97
N SER A 20 -1.96 29.95 -8.26
CA SER A 20 -1.80 30.09 -6.83
C SER A 20 -2.46 28.93 -6.05
N PHE A 21 -3.67 28.55 -6.42
CA PHE A 21 -4.38 27.42 -5.83
C PHE A 21 -3.59 26.12 -6.01
N TRP A 22 -3.18 25.79 -7.23
CA TRP A 22 -2.41 24.58 -7.51
C TRP A 22 -1.11 24.51 -6.71
N THR A 23 -0.40 25.63 -6.61
CA THR A 23 0.84 25.71 -5.80
C THR A 23 0.56 25.51 -4.31
N SER A 24 -0.57 25.99 -3.80
CA SER A 24 -0.90 25.91 -2.37
C SER A 24 -1.34 24.51 -1.91
N ILE A 25 -1.84 23.67 -2.84
CA ILE A 25 -2.34 22.32 -2.52
C ILE A 25 -1.42 21.19 -2.97
N SER A 26 -0.32 21.51 -3.65
CA SER A 26 0.72 20.55 -4.00
C SER A 26 1.84 20.60 -2.98
N ASP A 27 2.31 19.44 -2.54
CA ASP A 27 3.49 19.31 -1.70
C ASP A 27 4.56 18.50 -2.46
N ILE A 28 5.80 18.99 -2.46
CA ILE A 28 6.94 18.35 -3.10
C ILE A 28 8.05 18.26 -2.06
N ARG A 29 8.50 17.04 -1.77
CA ARG A 29 9.52 16.83 -0.76
C ARG A 29 10.57 15.81 -1.22
N GLN A 30 11.80 15.99 -0.70
CA GLN A 30 12.83 14.99 -0.87
C GLN A 30 12.43 13.69 -0.14
N HIS A 31 12.67 12.56 -0.78
CA HIS A 31 12.40 11.25 -0.23
C HIS A 31 13.52 10.29 -0.67
N ASP A 32 14.24 9.71 0.28
CA ASP A 32 15.33 8.75 0.03
C ASP A 32 16.14 9.05 -1.23
N LYS A 33 15.96 8.23 -2.27
CA LYS A 33 16.62 8.36 -3.57
C LYS A 33 15.83 9.15 -4.60
N GLY A 34 14.71 9.77 -4.21
CA GLY A 34 13.80 10.40 -5.16
C GLY A 34 13.03 11.58 -4.57
N ILE A 35 11.89 11.86 -5.17
CA ILE A 35 11.01 12.98 -4.84
C ILE A 35 9.60 12.44 -4.64
N ALA A 36 8.94 12.84 -3.56
CA ALA A 36 7.52 12.60 -3.34
C ALA A 36 6.70 13.82 -3.74
N PHE A 37 5.60 13.58 -4.47
CA PHE A 37 4.64 14.58 -4.90
C PHE A 37 3.28 14.29 -4.28
N SER A 38 2.73 15.21 -3.49
CA SER A 38 1.31 15.20 -3.15
C SER A 38 0.58 16.05 -4.17
N LEU A 39 -0.25 15.42 -4.99
CA LEU A 39 -0.92 16.07 -6.12
C LEU A 39 -2.28 16.64 -5.69
N PRO A 40 -2.76 17.69 -6.37
CA PRO A 40 -4.12 18.20 -6.21
C PRO A 40 -5.16 17.29 -6.90
N VAL A 41 -4.99 16.00 -6.76
CA VAL A 41 -5.87 14.96 -7.27
C VAL A 41 -6.38 14.17 -6.08
N LEU A 42 -7.68 13.96 -6.02
CA LEU A 42 -8.32 13.30 -4.90
C LEU A 42 -8.72 11.86 -5.25
N LEU A 43 -8.55 10.97 -4.30
CA LEU A 43 -9.16 9.66 -4.30
C LEU A 43 -10.66 9.77 -4.01
N ALA A 44 -11.39 8.68 -4.17
CA ALA A 44 -12.85 8.64 -3.98
C ALA A 44 -13.32 9.05 -2.57
N ASP A 45 -12.44 9.03 -1.57
CA ASP A 45 -12.72 9.44 -0.19
C ASP A 45 -12.21 10.86 0.15
N GLY A 46 -11.70 11.58 -0.83
CA GLY A 46 -11.18 12.95 -0.66
C GLY A 46 -9.73 13.05 -0.24
N TRP A 47 -8.99 11.94 -0.09
CA TRP A 47 -7.56 11.98 0.20
C TRP A 47 -6.75 12.35 -1.04
N GLN A 48 -5.69 13.12 -0.84
CA GLN A 48 -4.78 13.48 -1.94
C GLN A 48 -3.94 12.28 -2.40
N VAL A 49 -3.71 12.24 -3.71
CA VAL A 49 -2.78 11.28 -4.30
C VAL A 49 -1.34 11.68 -3.99
N THR A 50 -0.55 10.73 -3.50
CA THR A 50 0.90 10.88 -3.34
C THR A 50 1.61 9.92 -4.29
N LEU A 51 2.55 10.46 -5.07
CA LEU A 51 3.41 9.73 -6.00
C LEU A 51 4.87 9.84 -5.58
N TYR A 52 5.65 8.85 -5.95
CA TYR A 52 7.11 8.84 -5.78
C TYR A 52 7.76 8.81 -7.16
N ALA A 53 8.77 9.65 -7.36
CA ALA A 53 9.57 9.71 -8.59
C ALA A 53 11.01 9.32 -8.27
N GLU A 54 11.54 8.34 -8.97
CA GLU A 54 12.89 7.81 -8.77
C GLU A 54 13.61 7.72 -10.13
N GLU A 55 14.88 8.11 -10.17
CA GLU A 55 15.73 7.93 -11.34
C GLU A 55 16.48 6.59 -11.24
N GLU A 56 15.87 5.52 -11.74
CA GLU A 56 16.44 4.18 -11.75
C GLU A 56 17.43 3.96 -12.89
N ILE A 57 17.19 4.63 -14.01
CA ILE A 57 18.03 4.60 -15.20
C ILE A 57 18.37 6.05 -15.56
N PRO A 58 19.64 6.40 -15.81
CA PRO A 58 20.02 7.76 -16.17
C PRO A 58 19.15 8.34 -17.30
N GLY A 59 18.57 9.50 -17.06
CA GLY A 59 17.69 10.18 -18.01
C GLY A 59 16.26 9.65 -18.05
N HIS A 60 15.86 8.71 -17.16
CA HIS A 60 14.50 8.20 -17.04
C HIS A 60 14.02 8.28 -15.59
N ILE A 61 12.82 8.77 -15.41
CA ILE A 61 12.14 8.86 -14.13
C ILE A 61 11.02 7.82 -14.09
N THR A 62 11.01 6.99 -13.06
CA THR A 62 9.89 6.07 -12.78
C THR A 62 9.00 6.67 -11.70
N LEU A 63 7.76 6.98 -12.06
CA LEU A 63 6.71 7.36 -11.12
C LEU A 63 6.11 6.09 -10.52
N ARG A 64 5.89 6.07 -9.19
CA ARG A 64 5.36 4.91 -8.45
C ARG A 64 4.29 5.33 -7.45
N ASP A 65 3.29 4.47 -7.23
CA ASP A 65 2.36 4.59 -6.10
C ASP A 65 2.81 3.78 -4.87
N ARG A 66 3.85 2.96 -5.02
CA ARG A 66 4.39 2.05 -4.00
C ARG A 66 3.35 1.12 -3.37
N GLY A 67 2.37 0.66 -4.17
CA GLY A 67 1.31 -0.27 -3.74
C GLY A 67 0.20 0.36 -2.89
N ARG A 68 0.27 1.67 -2.64
CA ARG A 68 -0.71 2.39 -1.81
C ARG A 68 -2.13 2.25 -2.34
N MET A 69 -2.33 2.37 -3.66
CA MET A 69 -3.66 2.25 -4.26
C MET A 69 -4.26 0.85 -4.08
N SER A 70 -3.47 -0.19 -4.33
CA SER A 70 -3.92 -1.57 -4.16
C SER A 70 -4.33 -1.87 -2.73
N SER A 71 -3.53 -1.40 -1.75
CA SER A 71 -3.80 -1.55 -0.33
C SER A 71 -5.01 -0.72 0.11
N TRP A 72 -5.11 0.53 -0.36
CA TRP A 72 -6.24 1.41 -0.08
C TRP A 72 -7.57 0.82 -0.58
N LEU A 73 -7.57 0.23 -1.78
CA LEU A 73 -8.74 -0.47 -2.34
C LEU A 73 -9.08 -1.72 -1.52
N TYR A 74 -8.09 -2.50 -1.14
CA TYR A 74 -8.28 -3.73 -0.38
C TYR A 74 -8.93 -3.47 0.98
N THR A 75 -8.48 -2.44 1.72
CA THR A 75 -9.09 -2.05 3.01
C THR A 75 -10.55 -1.63 2.88
N ARG A 76 -11.00 -1.30 1.66
CA ARG A 76 -12.39 -0.94 1.33
C ARG A 76 -13.16 -2.08 0.67
N GLY A 77 -12.63 -3.30 0.73
CA GLY A 77 -13.29 -4.50 0.20
C GLY A 77 -13.19 -4.66 -1.32
N VAL A 78 -12.37 -3.85 -2.00
CA VAL A 78 -12.15 -3.96 -3.44
C VAL A 78 -10.96 -4.88 -3.72
N ASN A 79 -11.23 -6.07 -4.24
CA ASN A 79 -10.19 -6.96 -4.73
C ASN A 79 -9.89 -6.66 -6.21
N ILE A 80 -8.78 -5.99 -6.50
CA ILE A 80 -8.35 -5.66 -7.88
C ILE A 80 -7.93 -6.91 -8.68
N GLN A 81 -7.67 -8.03 -8.04
CA GLN A 81 -7.32 -9.29 -8.69
C GLN A 81 -8.55 -10.10 -9.12
N SER A 82 -9.77 -9.70 -8.72
CA SER A 82 -10.99 -10.32 -9.26
C SER A 82 -11.09 -10.08 -10.76
N SER A 83 -11.60 -11.04 -11.53
CA SER A 83 -11.67 -10.96 -12.99
C SER A 83 -12.31 -9.68 -13.51
N VAL A 84 -13.39 -9.23 -12.85
CA VAL A 84 -14.13 -8.01 -13.23
C VAL A 84 -13.32 -6.74 -12.96
N ASN A 85 -12.75 -6.60 -11.75
CA ASN A 85 -11.99 -5.40 -11.40
C ASN A 85 -10.66 -5.34 -12.15
N ARG A 86 -10.01 -6.49 -12.35
CA ARG A 86 -8.79 -6.61 -13.14
C ARG A 86 -8.98 -6.04 -14.54
N GLY A 87 -10.00 -6.47 -15.28
CA GLY A 87 -10.26 -5.97 -16.63
C GLY A 87 -10.49 -4.45 -16.69
N ILE A 88 -11.09 -3.86 -15.64
CA ILE A 88 -11.25 -2.40 -15.56
C ILE A 88 -9.91 -1.72 -15.31
N VAL A 89 -9.12 -2.22 -14.35
CA VAL A 89 -7.80 -1.68 -14.02
C VAL A 89 -6.87 -1.78 -15.23
N GLU A 90 -6.82 -2.93 -15.91
CA GLU A 90 -6.00 -3.14 -17.12
C GLU A 90 -6.38 -2.15 -18.24
N ARG A 91 -7.67 -1.88 -18.42
CA ARG A 91 -8.13 -0.86 -19.38
C ARG A 91 -7.61 0.53 -18.99
N PHE A 92 -7.76 0.94 -17.72
CA PHE A 92 -7.21 2.23 -17.28
C PHE A 92 -5.68 2.27 -17.38
N MET A 93 -4.99 1.20 -17.05
CA MET A 93 -3.53 1.11 -17.26
C MET A 93 -3.16 1.37 -18.73
N SER A 94 -3.88 0.76 -19.66
CA SER A 94 -3.66 0.99 -21.10
C SER A 94 -3.96 2.43 -21.50
N GLU A 95 -5.07 3.01 -21.03
CA GLU A 95 -5.50 4.38 -21.39
C GLU A 95 -4.51 5.44 -20.89
N TYR A 96 -3.92 5.24 -19.69
CA TYR A 96 -3.00 6.19 -19.07
C TYR A 96 -1.52 5.87 -19.28
N GLY A 97 -1.20 4.78 -19.99
CA GLY A 97 0.16 4.32 -20.20
C GLY A 97 0.88 3.94 -18.90
N VAL A 98 0.15 3.29 -17.98
CA VAL A 98 0.62 2.83 -16.67
C VAL A 98 0.90 1.34 -16.72
N THR A 99 1.92 0.88 -16.01
CA THR A 99 2.23 -0.53 -15.81
C THR A 99 2.10 -0.90 -14.33
N ALA A 100 2.16 -2.18 -14.00
CA ALA A 100 2.16 -2.66 -12.63
C ALA A 100 3.22 -3.73 -12.44
N ASP A 101 3.89 -3.69 -11.28
CA ASP A 101 4.86 -4.70 -10.85
C ASP A 101 4.59 -5.15 -9.41
N ALA A 102 5.57 -5.78 -8.76
CA ALA A 102 5.47 -6.22 -7.38
C ALA A 102 5.24 -5.06 -6.40
N THR A 103 5.78 -3.87 -6.71
CA THR A 103 5.73 -2.70 -5.82
C THR A 103 4.52 -1.81 -6.05
N GLY A 104 3.67 -2.09 -7.04
CA GLY A 104 2.46 -1.34 -7.32
C GLY A 104 2.33 -0.85 -8.75
N PHE A 105 1.60 0.26 -8.96
CA PHE A 105 1.48 0.92 -10.25
C PHE A 105 2.69 1.82 -10.51
N ASN A 106 3.17 1.82 -11.76
CA ASN A 106 4.31 2.63 -12.15
C ASN A 106 4.19 3.14 -13.60
N LYS A 107 4.94 4.21 -13.90
CA LYS A 107 5.06 4.79 -15.23
C LYS A 107 6.47 5.32 -15.41
N THR A 108 7.22 4.81 -16.38
CA THR A 108 8.57 5.28 -16.70
C THR A 108 8.51 6.34 -17.80
N LEU A 109 9.15 7.47 -17.55
CA LEU A 109 9.15 8.66 -18.40
C LEU A 109 10.59 9.10 -18.68
N LYS A 110 10.83 9.64 -19.88
CA LYS A 110 12.14 10.17 -20.27
C LYS A 110 12.25 11.65 -19.89
N LEU A 111 13.44 12.06 -19.45
CA LEU A 111 13.75 13.48 -19.25
C LEU A 111 13.93 14.21 -20.62
N PRO A 112 13.52 15.48 -20.72
CA PRO A 112 12.85 16.30 -19.70
C PRO A 112 11.44 15.82 -19.40
N LEU A 113 11.05 15.82 -18.13
CA LEU A 113 9.76 15.35 -17.65
C LEU A 113 8.67 16.39 -17.96
N ASP A 114 7.61 15.96 -18.65
CA ASP A 114 6.40 16.77 -18.78
C ASP A 114 5.57 16.69 -17.49
N PRO A 115 5.31 17.82 -16.79
CA PRO A 115 4.46 17.82 -15.61
C PRO A 115 3.05 17.25 -15.83
N ALA A 116 2.53 17.29 -17.05
CA ALA A 116 1.24 16.69 -17.40
C ALA A 116 1.25 15.17 -17.18
N GLU A 117 2.37 14.50 -17.38
CA GLU A 117 2.50 13.05 -17.16
C GLU A 117 2.37 12.67 -15.69
N ILE A 118 2.89 13.52 -14.77
CA ILE A 118 2.71 13.35 -13.32
C ILE A 118 1.23 13.47 -12.97
N GLN A 119 0.57 14.49 -13.51
CA GLN A 119 -0.86 14.72 -13.32
C GLN A 119 -1.70 13.56 -13.87
N LEU A 120 -1.38 13.07 -15.07
CA LEU A 120 -2.08 11.92 -15.69
C LEU A 120 -1.96 10.65 -14.85
N PHE A 121 -0.80 10.39 -14.27
CA PHE A 121 -0.65 9.25 -13.35
C PHE A 121 -1.50 9.44 -12.09
N GLY A 122 -1.56 10.65 -11.55
CA GLY A 122 -2.48 10.98 -10.45
C GLY A 122 -3.96 10.75 -10.82
N CYS A 123 -4.36 11.19 -12.01
CA CYS A 123 -5.72 10.96 -12.54
C CYS A 123 -6.03 9.46 -12.71
N PHE A 124 -5.06 8.66 -13.15
CA PHE A 124 -5.19 7.20 -13.18
C PHE A 124 -5.52 6.63 -11.80
N LEU A 125 -4.75 7.01 -10.76
CA LEU A 125 -5.01 6.53 -9.40
C LEU A 125 -6.38 6.98 -8.89
N SER A 126 -6.78 8.21 -9.18
CA SER A 126 -8.13 8.69 -8.86
C SER A 126 -9.20 7.86 -9.55
N ALA A 127 -9.08 7.60 -10.87
CA ALA A 127 -10.02 6.78 -11.62
C ALA A 127 -10.14 5.36 -11.04
N VAL A 128 -9.01 4.73 -10.73
CA VAL A 128 -8.97 3.39 -10.09
C VAL A 128 -9.62 3.42 -8.70
N SER A 129 -9.45 4.49 -7.94
CA SER A 129 -10.05 4.62 -6.60
C SER A 129 -11.57 4.55 -6.62
N HIS A 130 -12.21 5.01 -7.69
CA HIS A 130 -13.67 4.94 -7.84
C HIS A 130 -14.24 3.53 -7.95
N LEU A 131 -13.41 2.49 -8.03
CA LEU A 131 -13.87 1.11 -7.91
C LEU A 131 -14.56 0.84 -6.56
N VAL A 132 -14.27 1.60 -5.50
CA VAL A 132 -14.97 1.48 -4.20
C VAL A 132 -16.46 1.74 -4.31
N ASN A 133 -16.89 2.59 -5.26
CA ASN A 133 -18.30 2.90 -5.46
C ASN A 133 -19.11 1.72 -6.05
N ARG A 134 -18.41 0.69 -6.54
CA ARG A 134 -19.04 -0.53 -7.10
C ARG A 134 -19.24 -1.62 -6.05
N VAL A 135 -18.54 -1.51 -4.92
CA VAL A 135 -18.68 -2.46 -3.82
C VAL A 135 -19.85 -2.00 -2.95
N GLN A 136 -20.91 -2.80 -2.90
CA GLN A 136 -21.98 -2.57 -1.92
C GLN A 136 -21.34 -2.55 -0.54
N LYS A 137 -21.67 -1.50 0.25
CA LYS A 137 -21.15 -1.25 1.60
C LYS A 137 -21.38 -2.46 2.52
N GLN A 138 -20.50 -3.43 2.49
CA GLN A 138 -20.43 -4.44 3.54
C GLN A 138 -19.28 -4.07 4.48
N ALA A 139 -19.70 -3.54 5.61
CA ALA A 139 -19.05 -3.42 6.90
C ALA A 139 -17.52 -3.23 6.97
N PRO A 140 -17.05 -2.02 7.33
CA PRO A 140 -15.63 -1.70 7.51
C PRO A 140 -14.98 -2.33 8.76
N ALA A 141 -15.71 -3.04 9.59
CA ALA A 141 -15.20 -3.54 10.88
C ALA A 141 -14.32 -4.80 10.80
N ARG A 142 -13.95 -5.28 9.60
CA ARG A 142 -13.27 -6.59 9.44
C ARG A 142 -11.75 -6.55 9.26
N TYR A 143 -11.12 -5.39 9.30
CA TYR A 143 -9.71 -5.29 8.91
C TYR A 143 -8.90 -4.32 9.77
N VAL A 144 -9.11 -4.32 11.10
CA VAL A 144 -8.38 -3.42 12.01
C VAL A 144 -6.88 -3.74 11.98
N ALA A 145 -6.50 -5.00 12.14
CA ALA A 145 -5.11 -5.42 12.11
C ALA A 145 -4.44 -5.09 10.78
N TYR A 146 -5.12 -5.36 9.66
CA TYR A 146 -4.64 -5.03 8.33
C TYR A 146 -4.48 -3.51 8.14
N SER A 147 -5.47 -2.71 8.54
CA SER A 147 -5.44 -1.26 8.42
C SER A 147 -4.30 -0.64 9.23
N THR A 148 -4.01 -1.17 10.42
CA THR A 148 -2.87 -0.73 11.24
C THR A 148 -1.55 -0.95 10.51
N VAL A 149 -1.33 -2.15 9.94
CA VAL A 149 -0.11 -2.45 9.18
C VAL A 149 0.04 -1.51 7.99
N ILE A 150 -1.03 -1.25 7.23
CA ILE A 150 -1.01 -0.30 6.12
C ILE A 150 -0.67 1.13 6.56
N ASN A 151 -1.25 1.58 7.68
CA ASN A 151 -0.97 2.91 8.20
C ASN A 151 0.51 3.05 8.60
N VAL A 152 1.07 2.05 9.27
CA VAL A 152 2.50 2.01 9.61
C VAL A 152 3.36 1.98 8.36
N ALA A 153 3.07 1.12 7.38
CA ALA A 153 3.80 1.06 6.12
C ALA A 153 3.77 2.40 5.36
N ASN A 154 2.62 3.09 5.38
CA ASN A 154 2.48 4.42 4.78
C ASN A 154 3.28 5.49 5.53
N GLN A 155 3.30 5.46 6.87
CA GLN A 155 4.10 6.38 7.68
C GLN A 155 5.60 6.20 7.45
N LEU A 156 6.04 4.94 7.29
CA LEU A 156 7.42 4.59 6.97
C LEU A 156 7.74 4.70 5.47
N GLU A 157 6.75 5.09 4.65
CA GLU A 157 6.86 5.23 3.20
C GLU A 157 7.32 3.95 2.48
N MET A 158 7.04 2.77 3.08
CA MET A 158 7.44 1.47 2.54
C MET A 158 6.53 1.03 1.39
N PRO A 159 7.10 0.57 0.27
CA PRO A 159 6.34 -0.07 -0.80
C PRO A 159 5.66 -1.33 -0.27
N HIS A 160 4.40 -1.55 -0.65
CA HIS A 160 3.67 -2.72 -0.17
C HIS A 160 2.62 -3.20 -1.19
N LYS A 161 2.29 -4.48 -1.14
CA LYS A 161 1.31 -5.10 -2.04
C LYS A 161 0.43 -6.09 -1.28
N PRO A 162 -0.92 -6.00 -1.44
CA PRO A 162 -1.84 -6.96 -0.85
C PRO A 162 -1.89 -8.27 -1.65
N ARG A 163 -2.18 -9.38 -0.95
CA ARG A 163 -2.48 -10.69 -1.51
C ARG A 163 -1.43 -11.21 -2.49
N VAL A 164 -0.18 -11.22 -2.06
CA VAL A 164 0.92 -11.75 -2.86
C VAL A 164 1.00 -13.27 -2.69
N ALA A 165 1.07 -13.99 -3.82
CA ALA A 165 1.20 -15.43 -3.85
C ALA A 165 2.68 -15.83 -3.92
N TYR A 166 3.09 -16.72 -3.03
CA TYR A 166 4.42 -17.33 -2.97
C TYR A 166 4.31 -18.82 -3.25
N THR A 167 5.12 -19.30 -4.17
CA THR A 167 5.15 -20.75 -4.52
C THR A 167 6.28 -21.42 -3.74
N THR A 168 5.92 -22.37 -2.89
CA THR A 168 6.84 -23.26 -2.19
C THR A 168 6.92 -24.61 -2.93
N PRO A 169 7.82 -25.51 -2.59
CA PRO A 169 7.86 -26.87 -3.18
C PRO A 169 6.56 -27.66 -3.00
N HIS A 170 5.74 -27.32 -2.01
CA HIS A 170 4.54 -28.07 -1.65
C HIS A 170 3.24 -27.43 -2.13
N ARG A 171 3.18 -26.10 -2.24
CA ARG A 171 1.94 -25.36 -2.55
C ARG A 171 2.19 -23.89 -2.84
N THR A 172 1.15 -23.22 -3.32
CA THR A 172 1.12 -21.75 -3.40
C THR A 172 0.40 -21.19 -2.18
N ILE A 173 1.05 -20.26 -1.49
CA ILE A 173 0.55 -19.58 -0.27
C ILE A 173 0.36 -18.10 -0.59
N THR A 174 -0.84 -17.57 -0.36
CA THR A 174 -1.13 -16.14 -0.56
C THR A 174 -1.16 -15.45 0.78
N VAL A 175 -0.20 -14.57 1.05
CA VAL A 175 -0.14 -13.74 2.26
C VAL A 175 -0.99 -12.48 2.11
N ASP A 176 -1.48 -11.93 3.22
CA ASP A 176 -2.33 -10.73 3.19
C ASP A 176 -1.59 -9.50 2.67
N LEU A 177 -0.34 -9.33 3.07
CA LEU A 177 0.46 -8.18 2.70
C LEU A 177 1.94 -8.53 2.59
N SER A 178 2.61 -7.96 1.59
CA SER A 178 4.07 -7.97 1.45
C SER A 178 4.58 -6.55 1.47
N LEU A 179 5.55 -6.24 2.36
CA LEU A 179 6.24 -4.97 2.43
C LEU A 179 7.66 -5.16 1.89
N TYR A 180 8.10 -4.25 1.04
CA TYR A 180 9.39 -4.35 0.35
C TYR A 180 10.39 -3.36 0.96
N GLY A 181 11.51 -3.90 1.43
CA GLY A 181 12.62 -3.11 1.96
C GLY A 181 13.57 -2.62 0.87
N GLN A 182 14.45 -1.70 1.23
CA GLN A 182 15.49 -1.17 0.32
C GLN A 182 16.60 -2.18 0.04
N ASN A 183 16.78 -3.15 0.93
CA ASN A 183 17.81 -4.20 0.89
C ASN A 183 17.35 -5.48 0.19
N GLU A 184 16.34 -5.42 -0.68
CA GLU A 184 15.69 -6.55 -1.34
C GLU A 184 14.94 -7.50 -0.37
N ARG A 185 14.94 -7.22 0.93
CA ARG A 185 14.21 -8.00 1.92
C ARG A 185 12.74 -7.67 1.90
N THR A 186 11.89 -8.69 2.02
CA THR A 186 10.43 -8.56 2.01
C THR A 186 9.86 -9.04 3.34
N SER A 187 9.03 -8.23 3.99
CA SER A 187 8.25 -8.68 5.13
C SER A 187 6.92 -9.26 4.67
N LEU A 188 6.69 -10.53 5.05
CA LEU A 188 5.47 -11.28 4.79
C LEU A 188 4.53 -11.13 5.99
N VAL A 189 3.41 -10.46 5.79
CA VAL A 189 2.50 -10.14 6.88
C VAL A 189 1.17 -10.84 6.69
N GLN A 190 0.74 -11.57 7.72
CA GLN A 190 -0.60 -12.12 7.84
C GLN A 190 -1.34 -11.43 8.97
N THR A 191 -2.60 -11.07 8.72
CA THR A 191 -3.42 -10.32 9.67
C THR A 191 -4.64 -11.12 10.11
N PHE A 192 -5.10 -10.90 11.36
CA PHE A 192 -6.22 -11.61 11.94
C PHE A 192 -7.20 -10.64 12.59
N ASP A 193 -8.45 -10.66 12.12
CA ASP A 193 -9.59 -9.90 12.64
C ASP A 193 -10.80 -10.83 12.88
N GLN A 194 -10.55 -12.10 13.23
CA GLN A 194 -11.57 -13.14 13.37
C GLN A 194 -12.16 -13.12 14.77
N ARG A 195 -13.47 -13.11 14.88
CA ARG A 195 -14.21 -13.07 16.16
C ARG A 195 -14.38 -14.44 16.81
N ASP A 196 -14.30 -15.51 16.03
CA ASP A 196 -14.44 -16.86 16.58
C ASP A 196 -13.10 -17.33 17.14
N PRO A 197 -12.97 -17.61 18.46
CA PRO A 197 -11.72 -17.98 19.09
C PRO A 197 -11.09 -19.26 18.52
N HIS A 198 -11.91 -20.26 18.19
CA HIS A 198 -11.39 -21.50 17.60
C HIS A 198 -10.79 -21.24 16.21
N THR A 199 -11.50 -20.52 15.38
CA THR A 199 -11.02 -20.15 14.05
C THR A 199 -9.78 -19.25 14.12
N ALA A 200 -9.70 -18.32 15.09
CA ALA A 200 -8.55 -17.46 15.29
C ALA A 200 -7.31 -18.27 15.71
N THR A 201 -7.48 -19.18 16.65
CA THR A 201 -6.42 -20.09 17.15
C THR A 201 -5.90 -21.00 16.04
N ASP A 202 -6.80 -21.73 15.37
CA ASP A 202 -6.43 -22.65 14.26
C ASP A 202 -5.74 -21.89 13.11
N SER A 203 -6.23 -20.68 12.81
CA SER A 203 -5.63 -19.83 11.78
C SER A 203 -4.24 -19.35 12.17
N MET A 204 -4.00 -18.96 13.41
CA MET A 204 -2.70 -18.52 13.90
C MET A 204 -1.66 -19.64 13.80
N GLU A 205 -1.99 -20.86 14.22
CA GLU A 205 -1.12 -22.04 14.11
C GLU A 205 -0.82 -22.37 12.63
N LEU A 206 -1.86 -22.40 11.80
CA LEU A 206 -1.73 -22.67 10.39
C LEU A 206 -0.82 -21.63 9.68
N TRP A 207 -1.02 -20.33 9.99
CA TRP A 207 -0.27 -19.27 9.34
C TRP A 207 1.15 -19.13 9.85
N SER A 208 1.42 -19.43 11.13
CA SER A 208 2.80 -19.51 11.62
C SER A 208 3.59 -20.55 10.82
N THR A 209 3.00 -21.74 10.58
CA THR A 209 3.62 -22.78 9.75
C THR A 209 3.79 -22.36 8.28
N ARG A 210 2.78 -21.72 7.68
CA ARG A 210 2.84 -21.27 6.28
C ARG A 210 3.89 -20.20 6.02
N LEU A 211 4.01 -19.23 6.93
CA LEU A 211 5.02 -18.17 6.82
C LEU A 211 6.43 -18.75 6.97
N THR A 212 6.63 -19.66 7.90
CA THR A 212 7.91 -20.40 8.05
C THR A 212 8.25 -21.16 6.79
N GLU A 213 7.29 -21.87 6.17
CA GLU A 213 7.50 -22.60 4.91
C GLU A 213 7.98 -21.69 3.76
N ILE A 214 7.45 -20.45 3.66
CA ILE A 214 7.93 -19.49 2.66
C ILE A 214 9.33 -19.00 3.04
N ALA A 215 9.54 -18.59 4.31
CA ALA A 215 10.81 -18.03 4.77
C ALA A 215 11.96 -19.01 4.66
N ASP A 216 11.74 -20.29 4.96
CA ASP A 216 12.75 -21.35 4.84
C ASP A 216 13.26 -21.54 3.40
N SER A 217 12.48 -21.15 2.41
CA SER A 217 12.91 -21.21 1.00
C SER A 217 14.00 -20.19 0.66
N ALA A 218 14.06 -19.05 1.36
CA ALA A 218 15.08 -18.02 1.21
C ALA A 218 15.15 -17.13 2.49
N PRO A 219 15.74 -17.63 3.59
CA PRO A 219 15.66 -16.97 4.90
C PRO A 219 16.23 -15.55 4.93
N GLN A 220 17.22 -15.26 4.09
CA GLN A 220 17.84 -13.93 3.98
C GLN A 220 16.94 -12.90 3.28
N LEU A 221 15.93 -13.34 2.51
CA LEU A 221 15.06 -12.48 1.74
C LEU A 221 13.74 -12.16 2.43
N TYR A 222 13.36 -12.95 3.45
CA TYR A 222 12.05 -12.82 4.09
C TYR A 222 12.17 -12.53 5.58
N ALA A 223 11.30 -11.64 6.06
CA ALA A 223 10.94 -11.47 7.45
C ALA A 223 9.44 -11.78 7.59
N THR A 224 9.02 -12.41 8.68
CA THR A 224 7.66 -12.92 8.85
C THR A 224 6.95 -12.24 10.02
N ALA A 225 5.70 -11.82 9.83
CA ALA A 225 4.91 -11.17 10.86
C ALA A 225 3.46 -11.66 10.91
N LEU A 226 2.96 -11.87 12.11
CA LEU A 226 1.56 -12.14 12.41
C LEU A 226 1.01 -10.98 13.25
N ILE A 227 0.02 -10.27 12.73
CA ILE A 227 -0.60 -9.14 13.41
C ILE A 227 -2.07 -9.47 13.67
N TYR A 228 -2.52 -9.36 14.91
CA TYR A 228 -3.88 -9.72 15.29
C TYR A 228 -4.59 -8.59 16.03
N ASN A 229 -5.90 -8.50 15.84
CA ASN A 229 -6.76 -7.58 16.57
C ASN A 229 -7.21 -8.24 17.88
N GLU A 230 -6.59 -7.86 19.01
CA GLU A 230 -6.88 -8.46 20.32
C GLU A 230 -8.27 -8.16 20.84
N ASP A 231 -8.95 -7.08 20.35
CA ASP A 231 -10.32 -6.75 20.76
C ASP A 231 -11.34 -7.80 20.27
N VAL A 232 -10.97 -8.60 19.27
CA VAL A 232 -11.86 -9.58 18.66
C VAL A 232 -11.28 -10.98 18.54
N CYS A 233 -9.94 -11.12 18.55
CA CYS A 233 -9.25 -12.40 18.46
C CYS A 233 -8.85 -12.87 19.87
N ASP A 234 -9.57 -13.83 20.42
CA ASP A 234 -9.20 -14.51 21.68
C ASP A 234 -8.28 -15.69 21.34
N ILE A 235 -6.96 -15.46 21.41
CA ILE A 235 -5.93 -16.45 21.08
C ILE A 235 -5.24 -16.88 22.37
N SER A 236 -5.16 -18.20 22.59
CA SER A 236 -4.57 -18.72 23.82
C SER A 236 -3.09 -18.36 23.95
N PRO A 237 -2.57 -18.16 25.18
CA PRO A 237 -1.16 -17.86 25.39
C PRO A 237 -0.21 -18.94 24.85
N GLU A 238 -0.64 -20.20 24.86
CA GLU A 238 0.14 -21.33 24.34
C GLU A 238 0.33 -21.21 22.83
N VAL A 239 -0.74 -20.88 22.10
CA VAL A 239 -0.70 -20.68 20.64
C VAL A 239 0.14 -19.46 20.28
N LEU A 240 0.03 -18.37 21.05
CA LEU A 240 0.90 -17.21 20.85
C LEU A 240 2.38 -17.54 21.09
N ALA A 241 2.69 -18.38 22.09
CA ALA A 241 4.05 -18.82 22.37
C ALA A 241 4.59 -19.66 21.19
N VAL A 242 3.80 -20.58 20.66
CA VAL A 242 4.16 -21.39 19.49
C VAL A 242 4.36 -20.51 18.26
N ALA A 243 3.45 -19.57 17.98
CA ALA A 243 3.59 -18.64 16.87
C ALA A 243 4.88 -17.81 16.99
N LYS A 244 5.18 -17.25 18.16
CA LYS A 244 6.41 -16.50 18.44
C LYS A 244 7.70 -17.30 18.30
N SER A 245 7.64 -18.61 18.40
CA SER A 245 8.82 -19.47 18.18
C SER A 245 9.07 -19.79 16.70
N ARG A 246 8.11 -19.52 15.83
CA ARG A 246 8.14 -19.91 14.41
C ARG A 246 8.30 -18.73 13.44
N VAL A 247 7.78 -17.56 13.81
CA VAL A 247 7.84 -16.36 13.00
C VAL A 247 8.62 -15.26 13.71
N ASP A 248 9.18 -14.33 12.94
CA ASP A 248 10.06 -13.29 13.48
C ASP A 248 9.33 -12.28 14.37
N PHE A 249 8.02 -12.08 14.13
CA PHE A 249 7.23 -11.10 14.87
C PHE A 249 5.77 -11.51 15.04
N VAL A 250 5.24 -11.42 16.27
CA VAL A 250 3.81 -11.60 16.59
C VAL A 250 3.37 -10.48 17.52
N CYS A 251 2.42 -9.66 17.07
CA CYS A 251 2.04 -8.44 17.77
C CYS A 251 0.53 -8.16 17.67
N PRO A 252 -0.12 -7.68 18.75
CA PRO A 252 -1.47 -7.15 18.66
C PRO A 252 -1.49 -5.82 17.90
N SER A 253 -2.54 -5.57 17.15
CA SER A 253 -2.63 -4.44 16.20
C SER A 253 -2.60 -3.06 16.85
N HIS A 254 -3.00 -2.92 18.13
CA HIS A 254 -2.96 -1.63 18.84
C HIS A 254 -1.54 -1.15 19.16
N ARG A 255 -0.52 -2.02 19.07
CA ARG A 255 0.88 -1.67 19.31
C ARG A 255 1.59 -1.22 18.04
N SER A 256 1.10 -0.15 17.44
CA SER A 256 1.62 0.39 16.17
C SER A 256 3.11 0.74 16.22
N ASP A 257 3.61 1.19 17.39
CA ASP A 257 5.02 1.55 17.56
C ASP A 257 5.92 0.30 17.47
N GLU A 258 5.55 -0.83 18.12
CA GLU A 258 6.29 -2.09 18.01
C GLU A 258 6.29 -2.63 16.57
N ILE A 259 5.17 -2.47 15.86
CA ILE A 259 5.04 -2.85 14.45
C ILE A 259 5.96 -1.98 13.58
N SER A 260 6.01 -0.67 13.84
CA SER A 260 6.88 0.28 13.16
C SER A 260 8.36 -0.04 13.39
N ASP A 261 8.75 -0.30 14.63
CA ASP A 261 10.12 -0.67 15.00
C ASP A 261 10.57 -1.97 14.31
N PHE A 262 9.68 -2.97 14.26
CA PHE A 262 9.97 -4.23 13.56
C PHE A 262 10.25 -3.99 12.07
N PHE A 263 9.35 -3.29 11.37
CA PHE A 263 9.54 -3.04 9.94
C PHE A 263 10.76 -2.16 9.66
N THR A 264 11.02 -1.15 10.48
CA THR A 264 12.21 -0.31 10.35
C THR A 264 13.47 -1.15 10.47
N ARG A 265 13.56 -2.01 11.48
CA ARG A 265 14.73 -2.87 11.70
C ARG A 265 14.94 -3.88 10.56
N GLU A 266 13.86 -4.51 10.08
CA GLU A 266 13.96 -5.60 9.10
C GLU A 266 14.11 -5.12 7.64
N LEU A 267 13.61 -3.92 7.32
CA LEU A 267 13.47 -3.45 5.96
C LEU A 267 14.24 -2.17 5.62
N ALA A 268 14.74 -1.43 6.61
CA ALA A 268 15.38 -0.12 6.40
C ALA A 268 16.92 -0.16 6.34
N CYS A 269 17.54 -1.33 6.32
CA CYS A 269 19.01 -1.44 6.23
C CYS A 269 19.50 -1.54 4.80
#